data_93cff3bcc29f905d5a8658e91c428d6a
#
_entry.id   93cff3bcc29f905d5a8658e91c428d6a
#
_cell.length_a   1.000
_cell.length_b   1.000
_cell.length_c   1.000
_cell.angle_alpha   90.00
_cell.angle_beta   90.00
_cell.angle_gamma   90.00
#
_symmetry.space_group_name_H-M   'P 1'
#
loop_
_entity.id
_entity.type
_entity.pdbx_description
1 polymer ?
#
loop_
_entity_poly.entity_id
_entity_poly.type
_entity_poly.pdbx_seq_one_letter_code
_entity_poly.pdbx_strand_id
1 'polypeptide(L)'
;SKIAREEHVPVLIHVNELTQPQGHSTSGSHERYKSKDRLEWEKEFDCIEQMKLWMINNNIATEEEIEEINSLAKKEVLEGKKAAWAAYNNPIKKELDELVTLLQSIAKASTNKVFIEKYANDLATIKEPIRKDILTTARKVLRLIINEDSKNTLASWITNYIEKIQPKFSSHLYSQSDKNVFSVKEVLPTYDDTNEEVDARLILRDNFDAIFDKYPETVIFGEDSGNIGDVNQGLEGMQEKYG
;
A
#
# COMPACT_ATOMS: atom_id res chain seq x y z
N SER A 1 -26.69 -20.29 11.64
CA SER A 1 -27.47 -19.05 11.42
C SER A 1 -28.98 -19.21 11.67
N LYS A 2 -29.62 -20.34 11.31
CA LYS A 2 -31.04 -20.60 11.61
C LYS A 2 -31.30 -20.58 13.12
N ILE A 3 -30.55 -21.38 13.87
CA ILE A 3 -30.62 -21.44 15.34
C ILE A 3 -30.48 -20.06 15.97
N ALA A 4 -29.47 -19.25 15.55
CA ALA A 4 -29.30 -17.90 16.10
C ALA A 4 -30.50 -16.99 15.83
N ARG A 5 -31.18 -17.14 14.68
CA ARG A 5 -32.35 -16.33 14.34
C ARG A 5 -33.66 -16.77 15.00
N GLU A 6 -33.81 -18.07 15.17
CA GLU A 6 -35.08 -18.64 15.69
C GLU A 6 -35.05 -18.78 17.19
N GLU A 7 -33.93 -19.12 17.78
CA GLU A 7 -33.78 -19.41 19.21
C GLU A 7 -33.12 -18.27 20.00
N HIS A 8 -32.58 -17.24 19.30
CA HIS A 8 -31.91 -16.09 19.89
C HIS A 8 -30.72 -16.46 20.82
N VAL A 9 -29.97 -17.52 20.45
CA VAL A 9 -28.80 -17.98 21.19
C VAL A 9 -27.52 -17.71 20.40
N PRO A 10 -26.38 -17.50 21.08
CA PRO A 10 -25.07 -17.41 20.43
C PRO A 10 -24.73 -18.69 19.69
N VAL A 11 -24.10 -18.57 18.53
CA VAL A 11 -23.59 -19.71 17.74
C VAL A 11 -22.17 -19.48 17.33
N LEU A 12 -21.36 -20.55 17.37
CA LEU A 12 -20.01 -20.58 16.83
C LEU A 12 -20.04 -21.34 15.49
N ILE A 13 -19.51 -20.72 14.45
CA ILE A 13 -19.33 -21.35 13.15
C ILE A 13 -17.83 -21.62 12.98
N HIS A 14 -17.47 -22.90 12.95
CA HIS A 14 -16.10 -23.33 12.68
C HIS A 14 -15.96 -23.74 11.21
N VAL A 15 -15.15 -23.04 10.44
CA VAL A 15 -14.88 -23.34 9.03
C VAL A 15 -13.55 -24.08 8.96
N ASN A 16 -13.60 -25.37 8.62
CA ASN A 16 -12.43 -26.25 8.58
C ASN A 16 -11.63 -26.14 7.29
N GLU A 17 -12.31 -25.87 6.17
CA GLU A 17 -11.69 -25.75 4.86
C GLU A 17 -12.24 -24.58 4.09
N LEU A 18 -11.35 -23.93 3.35
CA LEU A 18 -11.65 -22.81 2.46
C LEU A 18 -11.16 -23.10 1.06
N THR A 19 -11.88 -22.60 0.07
CA THR A 19 -11.36 -22.49 -1.28
C THR A 19 -10.43 -21.28 -1.35
N GLN A 20 -9.32 -21.44 -2.05
CA GLN A 20 -8.36 -20.34 -2.28
C GLN A 20 -8.03 -20.33 -3.77
N PRO A 21 -8.80 -19.60 -4.61
CA PRO A 21 -8.66 -19.63 -6.06
C PRO A 21 -7.34 -19.01 -6.56
N GLN A 22 -6.64 -18.28 -5.71
CA GLN A 22 -5.33 -17.70 -6.01
C GLN A 22 -4.38 -17.86 -4.81
N GLY A 23 -3.06 -17.87 -5.07
CA GLY A 23 -2.06 -17.81 -4.03
C GLY A 23 -2.00 -16.44 -3.35
N HIS A 24 -1.02 -16.26 -2.45
CA HIS A 24 -0.81 -15.01 -1.72
C HIS A 24 -0.66 -13.79 -2.65
N SER A 25 -0.01 -13.98 -3.79
CA SER A 25 0.17 -12.93 -4.79
C SER A 25 0.03 -13.50 -6.20
N THR A 26 -0.09 -12.63 -7.19
CA THR A 26 -0.14 -13.00 -8.61
C THR A 26 1.15 -13.67 -9.10
N SER A 27 2.25 -13.58 -8.36
CA SER A 27 3.52 -14.25 -8.65
C SER A 27 3.59 -15.69 -8.17
N GLY A 28 2.67 -16.11 -7.27
CA GLY A 28 2.59 -17.45 -6.70
C GLY A 28 1.41 -18.24 -7.26
N SER A 29 1.64 -19.00 -8.34
CA SER A 29 0.62 -19.90 -8.85
C SER A 29 0.42 -21.05 -7.86
N HIS A 30 -0.80 -21.19 -7.35
CA HIS A 30 -1.17 -22.25 -6.41
C HIS A 30 -1.09 -23.65 -7.07
N GLU A 31 -1.14 -23.74 -8.40
CA GLU A 31 -0.94 -25.00 -9.13
C GLU A 31 0.46 -25.60 -8.90
N ARG A 32 1.42 -24.81 -8.44
CA ARG A 32 2.78 -25.30 -8.16
C ARG A 32 2.86 -26.21 -6.93
N TYR A 33 1.95 -26.04 -5.96
CA TYR A 33 2.02 -26.74 -4.68
C TYR A 33 0.73 -27.51 -4.32
N LYS A 34 -0.40 -27.25 -4.99
CA LYS A 34 -1.64 -27.97 -4.79
C LYS A 34 -1.71 -29.16 -5.73
N SER A 35 -2.30 -30.28 -5.24
CA SER A 35 -2.61 -31.42 -6.09
C SER A 35 -3.73 -31.07 -7.08
N LYS A 36 -3.84 -31.85 -8.17
CA LYS A 36 -4.92 -31.69 -9.13
C LYS A 36 -6.29 -31.88 -8.48
N ASP A 37 -6.44 -32.91 -7.64
CA ASP A 37 -7.68 -33.18 -6.92
C ASP A 37 -8.10 -32.01 -6.04
N ARG A 38 -7.13 -31.36 -5.38
CA ARG A 38 -7.38 -30.15 -4.58
C ARG A 38 -7.86 -28.98 -5.45
N LEU A 39 -7.27 -28.79 -6.61
CA LEU A 39 -7.67 -27.71 -7.54
C LEU A 39 -9.07 -27.96 -8.12
N GLU A 40 -9.41 -29.23 -8.43
CA GLU A 40 -10.76 -29.60 -8.86
C GLU A 40 -11.78 -29.39 -7.76
N TRP A 41 -11.48 -29.80 -6.53
CA TRP A 41 -12.31 -29.55 -5.36
C TRP A 41 -12.54 -28.05 -5.12
N GLU A 42 -11.50 -27.22 -5.20
CA GLU A 42 -11.62 -25.77 -5.03
C GLU A 42 -12.47 -25.12 -6.12
N LYS A 43 -12.42 -25.64 -7.33
CA LYS A 43 -13.25 -25.17 -8.43
C LYS A 43 -14.72 -25.58 -8.24
N GLU A 44 -14.97 -26.80 -7.79
CA GLU A 44 -16.31 -27.29 -7.50
C GLU A 44 -16.95 -26.54 -6.33
N PHE A 45 -16.18 -26.28 -5.26
CA PHE A 45 -16.66 -25.62 -4.05
C PHE A 45 -16.36 -24.10 -4.03
N ASP A 46 -16.09 -23.51 -5.18
CA ASP A 46 -15.98 -22.06 -5.28
C ASP A 46 -17.25 -21.38 -4.75
N CYS A 47 -17.10 -20.41 -3.85
CA CYS A 47 -18.22 -19.81 -3.15
C CYS A 47 -19.21 -19.12 -4.09
N ILE A 48 -18.72 -18.56 -5.21
CA ILE A 48 -19.56 -17.88 -6.21
C ILE A 48 -20.35 -18.91 -6.99
N GLU A 49 -19.71 -19.99 -7.44
CA GLU A 49 -20.40 -21.09 -8.14
C GLU A 49 -21.43 -21.78 -7.25
N GLN A 50 -21.09 -22.05 -6.00
CA GLN A 50 -22.04 -22.64 -5.04
C GLN A 50 -23.24 -21.73 -4.77
N MET A 51 -23.02 -20.43 -4.68
CA MET A 51 -24.11 -19.45 -4.52
C MET A 51 -25.00 -19.40 -5.76
N LYS A 52 -24.41 -19.39 -6.97
CA LYS A 52 -25.13 -19.48 -8.23
C LYS A 52 -26.04 -20.70 -8.27
N LEU A 53 -25.49 -21.88 -8.01
CA LEU A 53 -26.23 -23.15 -7.99
C LEU A 53 -27.35 -23.11 -6.96
N TRP A 54 -27.08 -22.58 -5.78
CA TRP A 54 -28.11 -22.44 -4.74
C TRP A 54 -29.25 -21.51 -5.18
N MET A 55 -28.96 -20.38 -5.81
CA MET A 55 -29.97 -19.46 -6.31
C MET A 55 -30.86 -20.11 -7.38
N ILE A 56 -30.24 -20.83 -8.33
CA ILE A 56 -30.98 -21.54 -9.39
C ILE A 56 -31.85 -22.64 -8.78
N ASN A 57 -31.30 -23.49 -7.93
CA ASN A 57 -32.01 -24.61 -7.31
C ASN A 57 -33.19 -24.18 -6.41
N ASN A 58 -33.12 -22.95 -5.88
CA ASN A 58 -34.21 -22.39 -5.06
C ASN A 58 -35.16 -21.45 -5.84
N ASN A 59 -35.03 -21.40 -7.17
CA ASN A 59 -35.83 -20.53 -8.05
C ASN A 59 -35.76 -19.04 -7.65
N ILE A 60 -34.61 -18.59 -7.17
CA ILE A 60 -34.35 -17.17 -6.82
C ILE A 60 -33.95 -16.39 -8.07
N ALA A 61 -33.20 -17.02 -8.97
CA ALA A 61 -32.79 -16.45 -10.24
C ALA A 61 -32.64 -17.56 -11.29
N THR A 62 -32.78 -17.22 -12.55
CA THR A 62 -32.48 -18.08 -13.69
C THR A 62 -30.98 -18.00 -14.06
N GLU A 63 -30.52 -18.94 -14.86
CA GLU A 63 -29.14 -18.93 -15.36
C GLU A 63 -28.87 -17.70 -16.23
N GLU A 64 -29.86 -17.31 -17.05
CA GLU A 64 -29.80 -16.13 -17.93
C GLU A 64 -29.66 -14.83 -17.11
N GLU A 65 -30.45 -14.69 -16.05
CA GLU A 65 -30.38 -13.51 -15.15
C GLU A 65 -29.01 -13.42 -14.47
N ILE A 66 -28.43 -14.53 -14.03
CA ILE A 66 -27.10 -14.55 -13.42
C ILE A 66 -26.03 -14.20 -14.44
N GLU A 67 -26.12 -14.69 -15.67
CA GLU A 67 -25.15 -14.35 -16.73
C GLU A 67 -25.24 -12.86 -17.14
N GLU A 68 -26.44 -12.29 -17.14
CA GLU A 68 -26.63 -10.86 -17.35
C GLU A 68 -25.96 -10.05 -16.23
N ILE A 69 -26.18 -10.43 -14.97
CA ILE A 69 -25.51 -9.81 -13.81
C ILE A 69 -24.00 -9.89 -13.92
N ASN A 70 -23.46 -11.06 -14.27
CA ASN A 70 -22.02 -11.26 -14.46
C ASN A 70 -21.45 -10.36 -15.57
N SER A 71 -22.15 -10.23 -16.67
CA SER A 71 -21.76 -9.39 -17.79
C SER A 71 -21.77 -7.91 -17.43
N LEU A 72 -22.79 -7.45 -16.71
CA LEU A 72 -22.89 -6.09 -16.19
C LEU A 72 -21.77 -5.80 -15.18
N ALA A 73 -21.53 -6.70 -14.23
CA ALA A 73 -20.48 -6.56 -13.24
C ALA A 73 -19.09 -6.47 -13.87
N LYS A 74 -18.79 -7.32 -14.87
CA LYS A 74 -17.52 -7.25 -15.60
C LYS A 74 -17.35 -5.91 -16.31
N LYS A 75 -18.42 -5.38 -16.95
CA LYS A 75 -18.40 -4.08 -17.58
C LYS A 75 -18.14 -2.95 -16.58
N GLU A 76 -18.86 -2.95 -15.47
CA GLU A 76 -18.72 -1.95 -14.41
C GLU A 76 -17.30 -1.94 -13.81
N VAL A 77 -16.72 -3.11 -13.55
CA VAL A 77 -15.34 -3.24 -13.06
C VAL A 77 -14.34 -2.66 -14.06
N LEU A 78 -14.52 -2.92 -15.36
CA LEU A 78 -13.64 -2.38 -16.40
C LEU A 78 -13.77 -0.85 -16.53
N GLU A 79 -14.97 -0.32 -16.43
CA GLU A 79 -15.21 1.13 -16.45
C GLU A 79 -14.63 1.79 -15.19
N GLY A 80 -14.86 1.19 -14.02
CA GLY A 80 -14.29 1.63 -12.74
C GLY A 80 -12.76 1.65 -12.76
N LYS A 81 -12.13 0.60 -13.29
CA LYS A 81 -10.67 0.54 -13.48
C LYS A 81 -10.17 1.70 -14.37
N LYS A 82 -10.83 1.95 -15.50
CA LYS A 82 -10.43 3.04 -16.42
C LYS A 82 -10.58 4.39 -15.75
N ALA A 83 -11.69 4.61 -15.06
CA ALA A 83 -11.96 5.86 -14.34
C ALA A 83 -10.94 6.10 -13.22
N ALA A 84 -10.65 5.09 -12.40
CA ALA A 84 -9.64 5.18 -11.34
C ALA A 84 -8.25 5.48 -11.89
N TRP A 85 -7.85 4.81 -12.98
CA TRP A 85 -6.56 5.04 -13.62
C TRP A 85 -6.46 6.46 -14.19
N ALA A 86 -7.51 6.94 -14.84
CA ALA A 86 -7.58 8.31 -15.33
C ALA A 86 -7.51 9.34 -14.18
N ALA A 87 -8.25 9.12 -13.11
CA ALA A 87 -8.24 9.99 -11.93
C ALA A 87 -6.87 10.06 -11.27
N TYR A 88 -6.11 8.97 -11.28
CA TYR A 88 -4.73 8.95 -10.78
C TYR A 88 -3.76 9.67 -11.71
N ASN A 89 -3.79 9.36 -13.02
CA ASN A 89 -2.78 9.84 -13.97
C ASN A 89 -2.99 11.27 -14.45
N ASN A 90 -4.26 11.68 -14.69
CA ASN A 90 -4.52 12.99 -15.28
C ASN A 90 -3.96 14.18 -14.49
N PRO A 91 -4.05 14.20 -13.13
CA PRO A 91 -3.40 15.25 -12.34
C PRO A 91 -1.88 15.28 -12.53
N ILE A 92 -1.23 14.09 -12.61
CA ILE A 92 0.23 14.01 -12.78
C ILE A 92 0.64 14.49 -14.17
N LYS A 93 -0.11 14.13 -15.22
CA LYS A 93 0.14 14.63 -16.57
C LYS A 93 -0.01 16.15 -16.65
N LYS A 94 -1.02 16.72 -15.99
CA LYS A 94 -1.19 18.16 -15.91
C LYS A 94 -0.01 18.84 -15.20
N GLU A 95 0.45 18.28 -14.09
CA GLU A 95 1.62 18.74 -13.34
C GLU A 95 2.90 18.66 -14.21
N LEU A 96 3.03 17.62 -15.04
CA LEU A 96 4.11 17.44 -16.01
C LEU A 96 4.07 18.54 -17.09
N ASP A 97 2.90 18.79 -17.68
CA ASP A 97 2.72 19.79 -18.73
C ASP A 97 3.04 21.21 -18.21
N GLU A 98 2.67 21.51 -16.96
CA GLU A 98 3.04 22.75 -16.28
C GLU A 98 4.57 22.92 -16.22
N LEU A 99 5.33 21.88 -15.83
CA LEU A 99 6.78 21.92 -15.81
C LEU A 99 7.38 22.03 -17.22
N VAL A 100 6.91 21.22 -18.18
CA VAL A 100 7.41 21.25 -19.56
C VAL A 100 7.26 22.65 -20.15
N THR A 101 6.12 23.28 -19.96
CA THR A 101 5.88 24.66 -20.43
C THR A 101 6.86 25.64 -19.78
N LEU A 102 7.11 25.54 -18.48
CA LEU A 102 8.09 26.37 -17.78
C LEU A 102 9.51 26.14 -18.33
N LEU A 103 9.93 24.90 -18.51
CA LEU A 103 11.25 24.55 -19.02
C LEU A 103 11.46 25.07 -20.45
N GLN A 104 10.45 24.97 -21.32
CA GLN A 104 10.47 25.55 -22.67
C GLN A 104 10.61 27.08 -22.64
N SER A 105 9.97 27.75 -21.69
CA SER A 105 10.14 29.20 -21.49
C SER A 105 11.57 29.55 -21.04
N ILE A 106 12.12 28.81 -20.07
CA ILE A 106 13.50 28.99 -19.59
C ILE A 106 14.51 28.75 -20.72
N ALA A 107 14.31 27.70 -21.53
CA ALA A 107 15.19 27.36 -22.63
C ALA A 107 15.40 28.50 -23.63
N LYS A 108 14.39 29.37 -23.85
CA LYS A 108 14.46 30.47 -24.81
C LYS A 108 15.55 31.49 -24.47
N ALA A 109 15.81 31.69 -23.18
CA ALA A 109 16.78 32.67 -22.68
C ALA A 109 18.07 32.06 -22.14
N SER A 110 18.16 30.72 -22.07
CA SER A 110 19.27 29.99 -21.46
C SER A 110 20.40 29.73 -22.45
N THR A 111 21.63 29.82 -22.00
CA THR A 111 22.82 29.36 -22.73
C THR A 111 22.84 27.83 -22.87
N ASN A 112 22.12 27.13 -22.01
CA ASN A 112 21.97 25.67 -21.99
C ASN A 112 20.72 25.16 -22.73
N LYS A 113 20.15 25.98 -23.64
CA LYS A 113 18.90 25.72 -24.35
C LYS A 113 18.75 24.28 -24.84
N VAL A 114 19.72 23.75 -25.54
CA VAL A 114 19.66 22.38 -26.13
C VAL A 114 19.46 21.29 -25.10
N PHE A 115 20.15 21.40 -23.96
CA PHE A 115 20.00 20.44 -22.88
C PHE A 115 18.65 20.55 -22.17
N ILE A 116 18.17 21.79 -21.97
CA ILE A 116 16.87 22.02 -21.32
C ILE A 116 15.73 21.51 -22.21
N GLU A 117 15.76 21.81 -23.50
CA GLU A 117 14.79 21.29 -24.47
C GLU A 117 14.79 19.76 -24.53
N LYS A 118 15.97 19.14 -24.47
CA LYS A 118 16.07 17.68 -24.39
C LYS A 118 15.39 17.15 -23.15
N TYR A 119 15.68 17.67 -21.95
CA TYR A 119 15.04 17.23 -20.71
C TYR A 119 13.52 17.46 -20.72
N ALA A 120 13.05 18.56 -21.27
CA ALA A 120 11.62 18.82 -21.41
C ALA A 120 10.94 17.81 -22.34
N ASN A 121 11.57 17.49 -23.48
CA ASN A 121 11.04 16.53 -24.44
C ASN A 121 11.08 15.09 -23.88
N ASP A 122 12.18 14.70 -23.23
CA ASP A 122 12.30 13.38 -22.59
C ASP A 122 11.19 13.19 -21.55
N LEU A 123 10.92 14.21 -20.74
CA LEU A 123 9.83 14.21 -19.76
C LEU A 123 8.45 14.11 -20.45
N ALA A 124 8.20 14.90 -21.48
CA ALA A 124 6.92 14.94 -22.20
C ALA A 124 6.57 13.60 -22.88
N THR A 125 7.57 12.77 -23.19
CA THR A 125 7.37 11.48 -23.88
C THR A 125 7.10 10.31 -22.94
N ILE A 126 7.17 10.51 -21.61
CA ILE A 126 6.88 9.45 -20.65
C ILE A 126 5.39 9.09 -20.68
N LYS A 127 5.08 7.84 -21.02
CA LYS A 127 3.68 7.38 -21.15
C LYS A 127 2.95 7.35 -19.80
N GLU A 128 3.61 6.90 -18.76
CA GLU A 128 3.09 6.76 -17.41
C GLU A 128 4.01 7.50 -16.42
N PRO A 129 3.94 8.86 -16.40
CA PRO A 129 4.80 9.66 -15.55
C PRO A 129 4.40 9.54 -14.09
N ILE A 130 5.41 9.62 -13.23
CA ILE A 130 5.22 9.77 -11.79
C ILE A 130 5.82 11.09 -11.31
N ARG A 131 5.42 11.58 -10.12
CA ARG A 131 5.90 12.86 -9.59
C ARG A 131 7.41 12.91 -9.37
N LYS A 132 8.05 11.76 -9.19
CA LYS A 132 9.51 11.65 -9.15
C LYS A 132 10.15 12.12 -10.46
N ASP A 133 9.58 11.78 -11.62
CA ASP A 133 10.12 12.15 -12.92
C ASP A 133 10.09 13.68 -13.10
N ILE A 134 8.99 14.30 -12.69
CA ILE A 134 8.80 15.75 -12.71
C ILE A 134 9.87 16.45 -11.85
N LEU A 135 9.99 16.07 -10.57
CA LEU A 135 10.96 16.66 -9.65
C LEU A 135 12.41 16.39 -10.05
N THR A 136 12.70 15.18 -10.53
CA THR A 136 14.05 14.83 -10.99
C THR A 136 14.47 15.68 -12.18
N THR A 137 13.57 15.88 -13.15
CA THR A 137 13.82 16.70 -14.34
C THR A 137 14.00 18.17 -13.95
N ALA A 138 13.10 18.71 -13.12
CA ALA A 138 13.24 20.09 -12.63
C ALA A 138 14.59 20.34 -11.94
N ARG A 139 15.01 19.41 -11.06
CA ARG A 139 16.30 19.52 -10.36
C ARG A 139 17.51 19.34 -11.28
N LYS A 140 17.43 18.51 -12.34
CA LYS A 140 18.49 18.43 -13.34
C LYS A 140 18.67 19.75 -14.08
N VAL A 141 17.56 20.36 -14.53
CA VAL A 141 17.62 21.65 -15.21
C VAL A 141 18.09 22.77 -14.27
N LEU A 142 17.64 22.78 -13.02
CA LEU A 142 18.11 23.78 -12.02
C LEU A 142 19.63 23.81 -11.88
N ARG A 143 20.31 22.66 -11.99
CA ARG A 143 21.78 22.59 -11.94
C ARG A 143 22.44 23.18 -13.19
N LEU A 144 21.79 23.10 -14.36
CA LEU A 144 22.32 23.68 -15.59
C LEU A 144 22.24 25.23 -15.59
N ILE A 145 21.23 25.80 -14.96
CA ILE A 145 20.95 27.23 -14.96
C ILE A 145 21.39 27.94 -13.66
N ILE A 146 22.35 27.36 -12.93
CA ILE A 146 22.74 27.87 -11.60
C ILE A 146 23.21 29.33 -11.58
N ASN A 147 23.77 29.79 -12.70
CA ASN A 147 24.25 31.13 -12.89
C ASN A 147 23.34 32.00 -13.78
N GLU A 148 22.12 31.57 -14.02
CA GLU A 148 21.15 32.30 -14.87
C GLU A 148 20.02 32.90 -14.03
N ASP A 149 19.42 33.98 -14.52
CA ASP A 149 18.31 34.69 -13.84
C ASP A 149 17.10 33.80 -13.63
N SER A 150 16.88 32.87 -14.55
CA SER A 150 15.80 31.89 -14.49
C SER A 150 15.88 30.85 -13.33
N LYS A 151 17.04 30.76 -12.66
CA LYS A 151 17.27 29.89 -11.49
C LYS A 151 16.23 30.09 -10.40
N ASN A 152 15.99 31.36 -10.02
CA ASN A 152 15.06 31.66 -8.94
C ASN A 152 13.63 31.29 -9.28
N THR A 153 13.22 31.45 -10.53
CA THR A 153 11.90 31.05 -11.02
C THR A 153 11.70 29.54 -10.89
N LEU A 154 12.66 28.75 -11.36
CA LEU A 154 12.57 27.29 -11.29
C LEU A 154 12.69 26.78 -9.85
N ALA A 155 13.55 27.38 -9.02
CA ALA A 155 13.67 27.02 -7.61
C ALA A 155 12.37 27.29 -6.84
N SER A 156 11.74 28.45 -7.05
CA SER A 156 10.44 28.75 -6.46
C SER A 156 9.34 27.79 -6.93
N TRP A 157 9.34 27.45 -8.22
CA TRP A 157 8.39 26.45 -8.73
C TRP A 157 8.57 25.09 -8.03
N ILE A 158 9.82 24.63 -7.85
CA ILE A 158 10.11 23.36 -7.16
C ILE A 158 9.61 23.40 -5.71
N THR A 159 9.86 24.49 -4.98
CA THR A 159 9.41 24.65 -3.58
C THR A 159 7.90 24.61 -3.50
N ASN A 160 7.21 25.42 -4.28
CA ASN A 160 5.74 25.48 -4.32
C ASN A 160 5.12 24.13 -4.75
N TYR A 161 5.77 23.44 -5.69
CA TYR A 161 5.31 22.11 -6.12
C TYR A 161 5.44 21.07 -5.00
N ILE A 162 6.55 21.06 -4.26
CA ILE A 162 6.74 20.16 -3.11
C ILE A 162 5.69 20.45 -2.04
N GLU A 163 5.47 21.70 -1.68
CA GLU A 163 4.45 22.10 -0.70
C GLU A 163 3.04 21.65 -1.14
N LYS A 164 2.69 21.84 -2.42
CA LYS A 164 1.41 21.42 -3.00
C LYS A 164 1.18 19.92 -2.92
N ILE A 165 2.22 19.11 -3.15
CA ILE A 165 2.10 17.64 -3.18
C ILE A 165 2.32 16.99 -1.82
N GLN A 166 3.01 17.64 -0.88
CA GLN A 166 3.34 17.10 0.44
C GLN A 166 2.14 16.47 1.18
N PRO A 167 0.95 17.10 1.23
CA PRO A 167 -0.21 16.52 1.90
C PRO A 167 -0.67 15.18 1.30
N LYS A 168 -0.39 14.92 0.02
CA LYS A 168 -0.75 13.66 -0.65
C LYS A 168 0.08 12.47 -0.15
N PHE A 169 1.25 12.74 0.44
CA PHE A 169 2.16 11.72 0.95
C PHE A 169 2.17 11.62 2.48
N SER A 170 1.86 12.71 3.17
CA SER A 170 2.03 12.80 4.63
C SER A 170 0.74 13.13 5.39
N SER A 171 -0.40 13.35 4.70
CA SER A 171 -1.66 13.56 5.38
C SER A 171 -2.14 12.27 6.08
N HIS A 172 -2.67 12.43 7.28
CA HIS A 172 -3.22 11.33 8.08
C HIS A 172 -2.22 10.24 8.52
N LEU A 173 -0.91 10.49 8.41
CA LEU A 173 0.13 9.56 8.87
C LEU A 173 0.23 9.52 10.40
N TYR A 174 -0.12 10.61 11.06
CA TYR A 174 0.03 10.77 12.50
C TYR A 174 -1.26 11.25 13.14
N SER A 175 -1.48 10.84 14.39
CA SER A 175 -2.56 11.40 15.21
C SER A 175 -2.37 12.90 15.39
N GLN A 176 -3.46 13.68 15.28
CA GLN A 176 -3.46 15.12 15.56
C GLN A 176 -3.82 15.41 17.02
N SER A 177 -4.00 14.37 17.86
CA SER A 177 -4.26 14.51 19.29
C SER A 177 -3.01 14.83 20.07
N ASP A 178 -3.17 15.25 21.34
CA ASP A 178 -2.05 15.48 22.26
C ASP A 178 -1.25 14.20 22.58
N LYS A 179 -1.83 13.03 22.26
CA LYS A 179 -1.20 11.70 22.44
C LYS A 179 -0.52 11.20 21.16
N ASN A 180 -0.19 12.09 20.21
CA ASN A 180 0.55 11.69 19.03
C ASN A 180 1.99 11.31 19.36
N VAL A 181 2.63 10.53 18.46
CA VAL A 181 3.99 10.03 18.66
C VAL A 181 5.04 11.16 18.85
N PHE A 182 4.83 12.33 18.26
CA PHE A 182 5.74 13.46 18.39
C PHE A 182 5.65 14.18 19.75
N SER A 183 4.60 13.91 20.55
CA SER A 183 4.45 14.43 21.90
C SER A 183 5.24 13.61 22.92
N VAL A 184 5.74 12.43 22.54
CA VAL A 184 6.57 11.57 23.40
C VAL A 184 7.94 12.19 23.53
N LYS A 185 8.37 12.47 24.76
CA LYS A 185 9.70 13.01 25.03
C LYS A 185 10.75 11.95 24.73
N GLU A 186 11.81 12.37 24.05
CA GLU A 186 12.97 11.54 23.84
C GLU A 186 13.64 11.21 25.19
N VAL A 187 13.94 9.93 25.40
CA VAL A 187 14.75 9.44 26.51
C VAL A 187 16.03 8.88 25.90
N LEU A 188 17.12 9.59 26.09
CA LEU A 188 18.42 9.17 25.55
C LEU A 188 18.92 7.94 26.31
N PRO A 189 19.49 6.95 25.62
CA PRO A 189 20.12 5.81 26.27
C PRO A 189 21.38 6.23 27.01
N THR A 190 21.69 5.51 28.09
CA THR A 190 22.94 5.68 28.84
C THR A 190 23.82 4.48 28.56
N TYR A 191 25.02 4.73 28.08
CA TYR A 191 26.02 3.69 27.79
C TYR A 191 27.20 3.80 28.77
N ASP A 192 27.78 2.68 29.12
CA ASP A 192 29.02 2.58 29.86
C ASP A 192 29.92 1.50 29.23
N ASP A 193 31.12 1.34 29.78
CA ASP A 193 32.14 0.41 29.26
C ASP A 193 31.75 -1.08 29.41
N THR A 194 30.64 -1.38 30.09
CA THR A 194 30.16 -2.74 30.34
C THR A 194 29.03 -3.13 29.34
N ASN A 195 28.55 -2.19 28.51
CA ASN A 195 27.47 -2.46 27.58
C ASN A 195 27.99 -3.32 26.40
N GLU A 196 27.29 -4.41 26.16
CA GLU A 196 27.57 -5.30 25.03
C GLU A 196 26.89 -4.84 23.75
N GLU A 197 27.56 -5.03 22.61
CA GLU A 197 26.94 -4.87 21.29
C GLU A 197 26.03 -6.09 21.02
N VAL A 198 24.76 -5.84 20.75
CA VAL A 198 23.78 -6.88 20.45
C VAL A 198 22.97 -6.52 19.21
N ASP A 199 22.34 -7.51 18.59
CA ASP A 199 21.41 -7.27 17.49
C ASP A 199 20.22 -6.43 17.95
N ALA A 200 19.79 -5.48 17.11
CA ALA A 200 18.64 -4.62 17.40
C ALA A 200 17.35 -5.42 17.70
N ARG A 201 17.17 -6.60 17.12
CA ARG A 201 16.03 -7.48 17.40
C ARG A 201 15.99 -7.93 18.87
N LEU A 202 17.13 -8.15 19.50
CA LEU A 202 17.20 -8.53 20.91
C LEU A 202 16.77 -7.36 21.83
N ILE A 203 17.14 -6.14 21.45
CA ILE A 203 16.69 -4.93 22.15
C ILE A 203 15.16 -4.80 22.05
N LEU A 204 14.58 -5.05 20.86
CA LEU A 204 13.14 -5.04 20.69
C LEU A 204 12.46 -6.13 21.51
N ARG A 205 12.98 -7.36 21.48
CA ARG A 205 12.47 -8.48 22.27
C ARG A 205 12.48 -8.17 23.77
N ASP A 206 13.58 -7.67 24.30
CA ASP A 206 13.72 -7.36 25.72
C ASP A 206 12.79 -6.19 26.11
N ASN A 207 12.55 -5.25 25.19
CA ASN A 207 11.58 -4.19 25.41
C ASN A 207 10.13 -4.73 25.45
N PHE A 208 9.76 -5.68 24.58
CA PHE A 208 8.46 -6.33 24.64
C PHE A 208 8.31 -7.17 25.89
N ASP A 209 9.36 -7.87 26.31
CA ASP A 209 9.37 -8.60 27.59
C ASP A 209 9.06 -7.67 28.77
N ALA A 210 9.72 -6.53 28.84
CA ALA A 210 9.45 -5.52 29.87
C ALA A 210 8.03 -4.91 29.77
N ILE A 211 7.48 -4.75 28.57
CA ILE A 211 6.11 -4.26 28.37
C ILE A 211 5.10 -5.28 28.90
N PHE A 212 5.22 -6.55 28.56
CA PHE A 212 4.30 -7.60 29.00
C PHE A 212 4.36 -7.85 30.52
N ASP A 213 5.56 -7.79 31.07
CA ASP A 213 5.74 -7.90 32.54
C ASP A 213 5.07 -6.72 33.28
N LYS A 214 5.21 -5.51 32.74
CA LYS A 214 4.67 -4.29 33.37
C LYS A 214 3.17 -4.09 33.13
N TYR A 215 2.66 -4.53 32.01
CA TYR A 215 1.29 -4.30 31.56
C TYR A 215 0.63 -5.63 31.13
N PRO A 216 0.20 -6.45 32.08
CA PRO A 216 -0.32 -7.79 31.81
C PRO A 216 -1.61 -7.80 30.96
N GLU A 217 -2.28 -6.65 30.82
CA GLU A 217 -3.42 -6.47 29.93
C GLU A 217 -3.04 -6.26 28.46
N THR A 218 -1.74 -6.16 28.16
CA THR A 218 -1.26 -5.94 26.79
C THR A 218 -1.43 -7.22 25.97
N VAL A 219 -2.13 -7.11 24.83
CA VAL A 219 -2.28 -8.19 23.86
C VAL A 219 -1.65 -7.77 22.56
N ILE A 220 -0.82 -8.64 22.00
CA ILE A 220 -0.24 -8.44 20.67
C ILE A 220 -0.78 -9.47 19.70
N PHE A 221 -1.07 -9.04 18.49
CA PHE A 221 -1.52 -9.92 17.41
C PHE A 221 -1.01 -9.39 16.07
N GLY A 222 -0.73 -10.32 15.17
CA GLY A 222 -0.18 -10.01 13.85
C GLY A 222 0.23 -11.27 13.14
N GLU A 223 0.83 -11.12 11.96
CA GLU A 223 1.39 -12.22 11.20
C GLU A 223 2.61 -12.78 11.95
N ASP A 224 2.61 -14.10 12.17
CA ASP A 224 3.69 -14.84 12.83
C ASP A 224 4.08 -14.35 14.24
N SER A 225 3.24 -13.54 14.89
CA SER A 225 3.53 -12.94 16.20
C SER A 225 3.61 -13.95 17.36
N GLY A 226 3.08 -15.17 17.17
CA GLY A 226 3.04 -16.23 18.18
C GLY A 226 4.38 -16.96 18.33
N ASN A 227 4.37 -18.27 18.10
CA ASN A 227 5.53 -19.16 18.34
C ASN A 227 6.81 -18.75 17.59
N ILE A 228 6.71 -18.19 16.39
CA ILE A 228 7.84 -17.71 15.59
C ILE A 228 8.42 -16.42 16.17
N GLY A 229 7.57 -15.59 16.79
CA GLY A 229 7.97 -14.33 17.39
C GLY A 229 8.11 -13.17 16.40
N ASP A 230 7.22 -13.09 15.40
CA ASP A 230 7.20 -12.23 14.21
C ASP A 230 8.28 -12.56 13.16
N VAL A 231 8.19 -11.95 12.00
CA VAL A 231 9.11 -12.16 10.86
C VAL A 231 10.56 -11.79 11.22
N ASN A 232 10.77 -10.81 12.10
CA ASN A 232 12.07 -10.34 12.54
C ASN A 232 12.47 -10.90 13.92
N GLN A 233 11.65 -11.75 14.52
CA GLN A 233 11.86 -12.38 15.83
C GLN A 233 11.99 -11.38 16.99
N GLY A 234 11.35 -10.23 16.88
CA GLY A 234 11.26 -9.24 17.97
C GLY A 234 10.37 -9.68 19.14
N LEU A 235 9.59 -10.77 18.97
CA LEU A 235 8.72 -11.38 19.99
C LEU A 235 9.13 -12.82 20.33
N GLU A 236 10.34 -13.25 19.94
CA GLU A 236 10.83 -14.61 20.16
C GLU A 236 10.72 -15.00 21.64
N GLY A 237 10.06 -16.14 21.93
CA GLY A 237 9.85 -16.67 23.26
C GLY A 237 8.75 -15.99 24.08
N MET A 238 8.14 -14.89 23.61
CA MET A 238 7.12 -14.16 24.37
C MET A 238 5.85 -14.98 24.56
N GLN A 239 5.42 -15.73 23.53
CA GLN A 239 4.26 -16.61 23.65
C GLN A 239 4.47 -17.72 24.67
N GLU A 240 5.67 -18.30 24.77
CA GLU A 240 5.98 -19.32 25.76
C GLU A 240 5.95 -18.76 27.18
N LYS A 241 6.40 -17.52 27.36
CA LYS A 241 6.52 -16.86 28.67
C LYS A 241 5.19 -16.27 29.17
N TYR A 242 4.39 -15.70 28.27
CA TYR A 242 3.20 -14.93 28.65
C TYR A 242 1.86 -15.52 28.16
N GLY A 243 1.88 -16.49 27.23
CA GLY A 243 0.68 -17.15 26.69
C GLY A 243 0.22 -16.59 25.35
#